data_dce77a40704c4ab262b3863a7f9c4eda
#
_entry.id   dce77a40704c4ab262b3863a7f9c4eda
#
_cell.length_a   1.000
_cell.length_b   1.000
_cell.length_c   1.000
_cell.angle_alpha   90.00
_cell.angle_beta   90.00
_cell.angle_gamma   90.00
#
_symmetry.space_group_name_H-M   'P 1'
#
loop_
_entity.id
_entity.type
_entity.pdbx_description
1 polymer ?
#
loop_
_entity_poly.entity_id
_entity_poly.type
_entity_poly.pdbx_seq_one_letter_code
_entity_poly.pdbx_strand_id
1 'polypeptide(L)'
;TAGSAAISLFTHWLRYNLRIDELESTTLQSELTFLKNQINPHFLFNMLNNANVLIKRNPEEASKVLFKLEDLLRYQINDSSRERVSLASDIRFLNDYLNLEKIRRDNFQFTLRQEGEVDSIWIQPLLFIPFVENAVKHSFDSEHSSYVHVFFKVDAHRLDFRCENSKPAVAVQQGKVGGIGLANIQRRLGLLYPEHYKLEQREDENLYFVILSITL
;
A
#
# COMPACT_ATOMS: atom_id res chain seq x y z
N THR A 1 33.08 -48.10 -7.69
CA THR A 1 32.70 -48.76 -8.96
C THR A 1 31.83 -47.79 -9.79
N ALA A 2 31.90 -47.92 -11.13
CA ALA A 2 31.13 -47.02 -12.03
C ALA A 2 29.62 -47.03 -11.73
N GLY A 3 29.04 -48.14 -11.29
CA GLY A 3 27.63 -48.27 -10.94
C GLY A 3 27.21 -47.41 -9.73
N SER A 4 28.03 -47.33 -8.69
CA SER A 4 27.72 -46.50 -7.52
C SER A 4 27.77 -44.98 -7.82
N ALA A 5 28.66 -44.58 -8.73
CA ALA A 5 28.74 -43.19 -9.19
C ALA A 5 27.51 -42.82 -10.04
N ALA A 6 27.06 -43.71 -10.93
CA ALA A 6 25.87 -43.47 -11.74
C ALA A 6 24.58 -43.33 -10.88
N ILE A 7 24.43 -44.20 -9.87
CA ILE A 7 23.28 -44.10 -8.93
C ILE A 7 23.33 -42.79 -8.14
N SER A 8 24.52 -42.39 -7.68
CA SER A 8 24.71 -41.15 -6.95
C SER A 8 24.36 -39.92 -7.81
N LEU A 9 24.81 -39.89 -9.07
CA LEU A 9 24.49 -38.81 -10.02
C LEU A 9 22.98 -38.76 -10.34
N PHE A 10 22.36 -39.92 -10.54
CA PHE A 10 20.93 -40.01 -10.81
C PHE A 10 20.07 -39.52 -9.62
N THR A 11 20.45 -39.94 -8.40
CA THR A 11 19.74 -39.46 -7.18
C THR A 11 19.97 -37.98 -6.93
N HIS A 12 21.14 -37.46 -7.29
CA HIS A 12 21.43 -36.00 -7.19
C HIS A 12 20.61 -35.20 -8.22
N TRP A 13 20.55 -35.69 -9.45
CA TRP A 13 19.75 -35.11 -10.51
C TRP A 13 18.26 -35.10 -10.17
N LEU A 14 17.70 -36.21 -9.65
CA LEU A 14 16.31 -36.27 -9.16
C LEU A 14 16.02 -35.24 -8.06
N ARG A 15 16.90 -35.16 -7.06
CA ARG A 15 16.75 -34.18 -5.97
C ARG A 15 16.82 -32.74 -6.49
N TYR A 16 17.66 -32.47 -7.46
CA TYR A 16 17.81 -31.17 -8.06
C TYR A 16 16.52 -30.76 -8.82
N ASN A 17 15.97 -31.67 -9.64
CA ASN A 17 14.70 -31.40 -10.34
C ASN A 17 13.54 -31.20 -9.37
N LEU A 18 13.39 -32.05 -8.35
CA LEU A 18 12.35 -31.86 -7.32
C LEU A 18 12.49 -30.50 -6.60
N ARG A 19 13.73 -30.05 -6.39
CA ARG A 19 13.97 -28.75 -5.77
C ARG A 19 13.62 -27.58 -6.69
N ILE A 20 13.85 -27.71 -7.99
CA ILE A 20 13.41 -26.71 -9.00
C ILE A 20 11.89 -26.62 -9.00
N ASP A 21 11.18 -27.75 -9.11
CA ASP A 21 9.71 -27.78 -9.12
C ASP A 21 9.13 -27.17 -7.82
N GLU A 22 9.72 -27.47 -6.67
CA GLU A 22 9.31 -26.88 -5.39
C GLU A 22 9.54 -25.36 -5.36
N LEU A 23 10.66 -24.88 -5.88
CA LEU A 23 10.98 -23.45 -5.95
C LEU A 23 10.04 -22.71 -6.93
N GLU A 24 9.78 -23.30 -8.10
CA GLU A 24 8.82 -22.73 -9.08
C GLU A 24 7.41 -22.66 -8.50
N SER A 25 6.94 -23.75 -7.86
CA SER A 25 5.64 -23.77 -7.19
C SER A 25 5.54 -22.72 -6.08
N THR A 26 6.58 -22.57 -5.25
CA THR A 26 6.63 -21.58 -4.18
C THR A 26 6.64 -20.16 -4.73
N THR A 27 7.36 -19.93 -5.82
CA THR A 27 7.40 -18.63 -6.50
C THR A 27 6.04 -18.26 -7.06
N LEU A 28 5.39 -19.18 -7.81
CA LEU A 28 4.03 -18.98 -8.34
C LEU A 28 3.02 -18.72 -7.23
N GLN A 29 3.10 -19.44 -6.12
CA GLN A 29 2.20 -19.26 -4.98
C GLN A 29 2.43 -17.91 -4.28
N SER A 30 3.66 -17.45 -4.22
CA SER A 30 4.03 -16.12 -3.71
C SER A 30 3.52 -15.01 -4.62
N GLU A 31 3.65 -15.18 -5.94
CA GLU A 31 3.12 -14.24 -6.94
C GLU A 31 1.59 -14.16 -6.90
N LEU A 32 0.90 -15.31 -6.82
CA LEU A 32 -0.56 -15.36 -6.67
C LEU A 32 -1.03 -14.69 -5.37
N THR A 33 -0.30 -14.90 -4.29
CA THR A 33 -0.60 -14.28 -2.99
C THR A 33 -0.35 -12.77 -3.04
N PHE A 34 0.72 -12.35 -3.69
CA PHE A 34 1.01 -10.94 -3.93
C PHE A 34 -0.09 -10.27 -4.76
N LEU A 35 -0.51 -10.88 -5.87
CA LEU A 35 -1.60 -10.38 -6.71
C LEU A 35 -2.95 -10.31 -5.95
N LYS A 36 -3.26 -11.33 -5.15
CA LYS A 36 -4.48 -11.31 -4.31
C LYS A 36 -4.46 -10.22 -3.23
N ASN A 37 -3.30 -9.91 -2.68
CA ASN A 37 -3.15 -8.89 -1.64
C ASN A 37 -3.08 -7.45 -2.19
N GLN A 38 -2.94 -7.26 -3.49
CA GLN A 38 -2.96 -5.95 -4.13
C GLN A 38 -4.35 -5.29 -4.08
N ILE A 39 -5.41 -6.09 -4.03
CA ILE A 39 -6.77 -5.58 -3.82
C ILE A 39 -7.11 -5.79 -2.35
N ASN A 40 -7.33 -4.71 -1.60
CA ASN A 40 -7.86 -4.81 -0.25
C ASN A 40 -9.35 -5.21 -0.30
N PRO A 41 -9.70 -6.51 -0.10
CA PRO A 41 -11.09 -6.98 -0.30
C PRO A 41 -12.06 -6.28 0.65
N HIS A 42 -11.61 -6.01 1.86
CA HIS A 42 -12.43 -5.34 2.86
C HIS A 42 -12.76 -3.89 2.46
N PHE A 43 -11.80 -3.15 1.91
CA PHE A 43 -12.05 -1.82 1.36
C PHE A 43 -13.05 -1.88 0.21
N LEU A 44 -12.86 -2.80 -0.75
CA LEU A 44 -13.76 -2.99 -1.89
C LEU A 44 -15.20 -3.28 -1.45
N PHE A 45 -15.40 -4.26 -0.55
CA PHE A 45 -16.73 -4.58 -0.02
C PHE A 45 -17.37 -3.41 0.70
N ASN A 46 -16.61 -2.64 1.46
CA ASN A 46 -17.11 -1.45 2.15
C ASN A 46 -17.56 -0.36 1.16
N MET A 47 -16.80 -0.14 0.08
CA MET A 47 -17.18 0.83 -0.96
C MET A 47 -18.42 0.41 -1.72
N LEU A 48 -18.55 -0.88 -2.10
CA LEU A 48 -19.75 -1.40 -2.76
C LEU A 48 -20.99 -1.31 -1.86
N ASN A 49 -20.86 -1.62 -0.58
CA ASN A 49 -21.95 -1.47 0.38
C ASN A 49 -22.37 0.00 0.56
N ASN A 50 -21.40 0.92 0.64
CA ASN A 50 -21.67 2.35 0.70
C ASN A 50 -22.38 2.85 -0.58
N ALA A 51 -21.89 2.47 -1.75
CA ALA A 51 -22.52 2.79 -3.03
C ALA A 51 -23.96 2.28 -3.09
N ASN A 52 -24.23 1.05 -2.62
CA ASN A 52 -25.59 0.48 -2.58
C ASN A 52 -26.55 1.30 -1.68
N VAL A 53 -26.07 1.79 -0.53
CA VAL A 53 -26.85 2.70 0.33
C VAL A 53 -27.10 4.03 -0.35
N LEU A 54 -26.09 4.59 -1.02
CA LEU A 54 -26.17 5.86 -1.73
C LEU A 54 -27.10 5.82 -2.94
N ILE A 55 -27.24 4.69 -3.65
CA ILE A 55 -28.16 4.56 -4.80
C ILE A 55 -29.57 5.01 -4.45
N LYS A 56 -30.03 4.76 -3.22
CA LYS A 56 -31.37 5.13 -2.77
C LYS A 56 -31.47 6.57 -2.26
N ARG A 57 -30.38 7.16 -1.79
CA ARG A 57 -30.37 8.49 -1.14
C ARG A 57 -29.82 9.58 -2.04
N ASN A 58 -28.78 9.29 -2.78
CA ASN A 58 -28.08 10.20 -3.67
C ASN A 58 -27.44 9.44 -4.84
N PRO A 59 -28.22 9.14 -5.91
CA PRO A 59 -27.73 8.37 -7.05
C PRO A 59 -26.52 8.97 -7.76
N GLU A 60 -26.41 10.31 -7.78
CA GLU A 60 -25.27 11.00 -8.40
C GLU A 60 -23.98 10.75 -7.60
N GLU A 61 -24.06 10.76 -6.29
CA GLU A 61 -22.91 10.47 -5.43
C GLU A 61 -22.54 8.98 -5.49
N ALA A 62 -23.54 8.08 -5.55
CA ALA A 62 -23.30 6.67 -5.79
C ALA A 62 -22.52 6.43 -7.09
N SER A 63 -22.89 7.12 -8.17
CA SER A 63 -22.17 7.04 -9.46
C SER A 63 -20.73 7.53 -9.33
N LYS A 64 -20.49 8.64 -8.62
CA LYS A 64 -19.13 9.15 -8.37
C LYS A 64 -18.27 8.16 -7.58
N VAL A 65 -18.84 7.50 -6.57
CA VAL A 65 -18.15 6.46 -5.79
C VAL A 65 -17.75 5.29 -6.70
N LEU A 66 -18.67 4.83 -7.56
CA LEU A 66 -18.40 3.71 -8.47
C LEU A 66 -17.33 4.03 -9.52
N PHE A 67 -17.35 5.25 -10.10
CA PHE A 67 -16.30 5.68 -11.04
C PHE A 67 -14.93 5.78 -10.37
N LYS A 68 -14.86 6.37 -9.17
CA LYS A 68 -13.60 6.43 -8.42
C LYS A 68 -13.08 5.06 -8.03
N LEU A 69 -13.98 4.13 -7.69
CA LEU A 69 -13.63 2.76 -7.39
C LEU A 69 -13.09 2.04 -8.64
N GLU A 70 -13.71 2.27 -9.81
CA GLU A 70 -13.21 1.75 -11.09
C GLU A 70 -11.79 2.26 -11.38
N ASP A 71 -11.53 3.56 -11.22
CA ASP A 71 -10.20 4.15 -11.44
C ASP A 71 -9.14 3.55 -10.49
N LEU A 72 -9.48 3.35 -9.22
CA LEU A 72 -8.60 2.67 -8.26
C LEU A 72 -8.29 1.23 -8.66
N LEU A 73 -9.31 0.46 -9.03
CA LEU A 73 -9.13 -0.93 -9.47
C LEU A 73 -8.31 -1.00 -10.75
N ARG A 74 -8.54 -0.09 -11.69
CA ARG A 74 -7.77 0.01 -12.94
C ARG A 74 -6.30 0.27 -12.66
N TYR A 75 -5.98 1.20 -11.76
CA TYR A 75 -4.60 1.45 -11.34
C TYR A 75 -3.98 0.21 -10.67
N GLN A 76 -4.70 -0.42 -9.73
CA GLN A 76 -4.23 -1.61 -9.04
C GLN A 76 -3.99 -2.81 -9.96
N ILE A 77 -4.79 -2.99 -11.01
CA ILE A 77 -4.66 -4.12 -11.94
C ILE A 77 -3.60 -3.85 -13.01
N ASN A 78 -3.63 -2.67 -13.61
CA ASN A 78 -2.83 -2.37 -14.81
C ASN A 78 -1.48 -1.74 -14.48
N ASP A 79 -1.46 -0.77 -13.55
CA ASP A 79 -0.25 0.01 -13.27
C ASP A 79 0.63 -0.64 -12.20
N SER A 80 0.04 -1.38 -11.27
CA SER A 80 0.80 -2.10 -10.23
C SER A 80 1.70 -3.21 -10.78
N SER A 81 1.40 -3.73 -11.97
CA SER A 81 2.22 -4.74 -12.65
C SER A 81 3.43 -4.16 -13.42
N ARG A 82 3.49 -2.85 -13.57
CA ARG A 82 4.62 -2.16 -14.20
C ARG A 82 5.81 -2.09 -13.26
N GLU A 83 7.00 -2.04 -13.83
CA GLU A 83 8.23 -1.87 -13.06
C GLU A 83 8.26 -0.51 -12.36
N ARG A 84 7.83 0.55 -13.05
CA ARG A 84 7.74 1.92 -12.52
C ARG A 84 6.52 2.65 -13.03
N VAL A 85 6.03 3.59 -12.23
CA VAL A 85 4.94 4.53 -12.56
C VAL A 85 5.36 5.96 -12.22
N SER A 86 4.70 6.97 -12.81
CA SER A 86 4.96 8.35 -12.40
C SER A 86 4.46 8.60 -10.98
N LEU A 87 5.21 9.39 -10.20
CA LEU A 87 4.79 9.81 -8.86
C LEU A 87 3.42 10.49 -8.89
N ALA A 88 3.15 11.29 -9.92
CA ALA A 88 1.84 11.92 -10.11
C ALA A 88 0.70 10.91 -10.24
N SER A 89 0.92 9.73 -10.85
CA SER A 89 -0.08 8.67 -10.94
C SER A 89 -0.36 8.02 -9.57
N ASP A 90 0.70 7.77 -8.77
CA ASP A 90 0.57 7.24 -7.42
C ASP A 90 -0.13 8.24 -6.49
N ILE A 91 0.17 9.54 -6.61
CA ILE A 91 -0.49 10.62 -5.87
C ILE A 91 -1.99 10.69 -6.23
N ARG A 92 -2.37 10.58 -7.52
CA ARG A 92 -3.78 10.53 -7.92
C ARG A 92 -4.50 9.33 -7.31
N PHE A 93 -3.89 8.17 -7.35
CA PHE A 93 -4.41 6.96 -6.72
C PHE A 93 -4.66 7.16 -5.22
N LEU A 94 -3.69 7.74 -4.49
CA LEU A 94 -3.85 8.04 -3.06
C LEU A 94 -4.96 9.06 -2.79
N ASN A 95 -5.09 10.08 -3.64
CA ASN A 95 -6.16 11.07 -3.54
C ASN A 95 -7.55 10.44 -3.72
N ASP A 96 -7.71 9.54 -4.70
CA ASP A 96 -8.97 8.85 -4.93
C ASP A 96 -9.31 7.89 -3.80
N TYR A 97 -8.31 7.17 -3.25
CA TYR A 97 -8.46 6.35 -2.06
C TYR A 97 -8.95 7.17 -0.85
N LEU A 98 -8.32 8.30 -0.56
CA LEU A 98 -8.69 9.18 0.57
C LEU A 98 -10.07 9.83 0.35
N ASN A 99 -10.44 10.18 -0.87
CA ASN A 99 -11.77 10.68 -1.20
C ASN A 99 -12.86 9.63 -0.93
N LEU A 100 -12.63 8.37 -1.30
CA LEU A 100 -13.57 7.29 -1.03
C LEU A 100 -13.71 7.04 0.48
N GLU A 101 -12.62 7.08 1.22
CA GLU A 101 -12.65 6.97 2.69
C GLU A 101 -13.42 8.14 3.32
N LYS A 102 -13.30 9.37 2.79
CA LYS A 102 -14.04 10.53 3.24
C LYS A 102 -15.56 10.41 2.99
N ILE A 103 -15.97 9.86 1.85
CA ILE A 103 -17.39 9.61 1.54
C ILE A 103 -17.98 8.56 2.49
N ARG A 104 -17.17 7.60 2.92
CA ARG A 104 -17.59 6.52 3.83
C ARG A 104 -17.72 6.95 5.29
N ARG A 105 -16.97 7.98 5.71
CA ARG A 105 -16.85 8.40 7.11
C ARG A 105 -17.24 9.86 7.28
N ASP A 106 -18.30 10.12 8.00
CA ASP A 106 -18.83 11.48 8.20
C ASP A 106 -17.82 12.42 8.90
N ASN A 107 -17.01 11.87 9.82
CA ASN A 107 -16.06 12.64 10.65
C ASN A 107 -14.61 12.48 10.21
N PHE A 108 -14.36 12.15 8.93
CA PHE A 108 -13.01 12.00 8.41
C PHE A 108 -12.63 13.15 7.49
N GLN A 109 -11.47 13.73 7.72
CA GLN A 109 -10.90 14.80 6.89
C GLN A 109 -9.51 14.38 6.40
N PHE A 110 -9.10 14.87 5.25
CA PHE A 110 -7.74 14.68 4.78
C PHE A 110 -7.25 15.90 4.01
N THR A 111 -5.92 16.03 3.96
CA THR A 111 -5.24 16.93 3.01
C THR A 111 -4.15 16.12 2.30
N LEU A 112 -4.04 16.35 0.99
CA LEU A 112 -2.93 15.84 0.19
C LEU A 112 -2.31 17.03 -0.53
N ARG A 113 -1.03 17.28 -0.29
CA ARG A 113 -0.27 18.40 -0.87
C ARG A 113 1.00 17.89 -1.52
N GLN A 114 1.41 18.58 -2.57
CA GLN A 114 2.66 18.29 -3.28
C GLN A 114 3.42 19.57 -3.58
N GLU A 115 4.75 19.48 -3.54
CA GLU A 115 5.67 20.54 -3.92
C GLU A 115 6.74 19.98 -4.84
N GLY A 116 7.11 20.75 -5.88
CA GLY A 116 8.11 20.37 -6.90
C GLY A 116 7.53 19.61 -8.09
N GLU A 117 8.41 19.13 -8.95
CA GLU A 117 8.09 18.48 -10.23
C GLU A 117 7.82 16.98 -10.04
N VAL A 118 6.54 16.62 -9.76
CA VAL A 118 6.15 15.23 -9.51
C VAL A 118 5.96 14.40 -10.78
N ASP A 119 5.70 15.03 -11.92
CA ASP A 119 5.40 14.34 -13.18
C ASP A 119 6.63 13.65 -13.79
N SER A 120 7.82 14.18 -13.53
CA SER A 120 9.09 13.66 -14.04
C SER A 120 9.66 12.52 -13.20
N ILE A 121 9.12 12.26 -12.03
CA ILE A 121 9.63 11.26 -11.08
C ILE A 121 8.97 9.91 -11.32
N TRP A 122 9.79 8.87 -11.44
CA TRP A 122 9.37 7.49 -11.64
C TRP A 122 9.70 6.65 -10.41
N ILE A 123 8.69 6.02 -9.82
CA ILE A 123 8.78 5.23 -8.60
C ILE A 123 8.18 3.84 -8.81
N GLN A 124 8.43 2.95 -7.87
CA GLN A 124 7.69 1.67 -7.79
C GLN A 124 6.21 1.92 -7.50
N PRO A 125 5.28 1.26 -8.21
CA PRO A 125 3.84 1.42 -7.97
C PRO A 125 3.45 1.01 -6.56
N LEU A 126 2.41 1.67 -6.05
CA LEU A 126 1.83 1.39 -4.73
C LEU A 126 2.87 1.47 -3.59
N LEU A 127 3.84 2.39 -3.70
CA LEU A 127 4.89 2.55 -2.69
C LEU A 127 4.35 3.19 -1.41
N PHE A 128 3.47 4.17 -1.53
CA PHE A 128 3.00 4.99 -0.41
C PHE A 128 1.66 4.52 0.19
N ILE A 129 0.86 3.74 -0.55
CA ILE A 129 -0.47 3.31 -0.08
C ILE A 129 -0.44 2.59 1.26
N PRO A 130 0.54 1.72 1.58
CA PRO A 130 0.54 1.05 2.88
C PRO A 130 0.66 2.01 4.07
N PHE A 131 1.35 3.15 3.91
CA PHE A 131 1.44 4.17 4.95
C PHE A 131 0.12 4.91 5.12
N VAL A 132 -0.54 5.24 3.99
CA VAL A 132 -1.82 5.95 3.99
C VAL A 132 -2.95 5.05 4.52
N GLU A 133 -3.01 3.78 4.12
CA GLU A 133 -3.95 2.80 4.69
C GLU A 133 -3.78 2.65 6.20
N ASN A 134 -2.53 2.59 6.65
CA ASN A 134 -2.21 2.51 8.08
C ASN A 134 -2.68 3.76 8.82
N ALA A 135 -2.42 4.94 8.28
CA ALA A 135 -2.87 6.22 8.82
C ALA A 135 -4.41 6.30 8.91
N VAL A 136 -5.10 5.93 7.83
CA VAL A 136 -6.57 5.89 7.79
C VAL A 136 -7.14 4.89 8.79
N LYS A 137 -6.53 3.72 8.92
CA LYS A 137 -6.96 2.68 9.88
C LYS A 137 -6.80 3.14 11.33
N HIS A 138 -5.67 3.76 11.65
CA HIS A 138 -5.32 4.16 13.02
C HIS A 138 -5.87 5.53 13.42
N SER A 139 -6.36 6.35 12.47
CA SER A 139 -7.06 7.59 12.79
C SER A 139 -8.52 7.38 13.17
N PHE A 140 -9.07 6.17 13.03
CA PHE A 140 -10.50 5.93 13.23
C PHE A 140 -10.92 6.23 14.67
N ASP A 141 -11.84 7.19 14.82
CA ASP A 141 -12.52 7.53 16.07
C ASP A 141 -14.02 7.59 15.77
N SER A 142 -14.85 6.93 16.58
CA SER A 142 -16.30 6.92 16.40
C SER A 142 -16.99 8.16 16.97
N GLU A 143 -16.33 8.89 17.86
CA GLU A 143 -16.91 10.01 18.58
C GLU A 143 -16.30 11.36 18.19
N HIS A 144 -15.06 11.36 17.71
CA HIS A 144 -14.34 12.59 17.38
C HIS A 144 -13.93 12.64 15.91
N SER A 145 -13.63 13.86 15.45
CA SER A 145 -13.08 14.07 14.10
C SER A 145 -11.73 13.41 13.95
N SER A 146 -11.57 12.62 12.90
CA SER A 146 -10.31 12.01 12.52
C SER A 146 -9.73 12.66 11.27
N TYR A 147 -8.40 12.68 11.15
CA TYR A 147 -7.77 13.26 9.97
C TYR A 147 -6.50 12.54 9.56
N VAL A 148 -6.18 12.69 8.26
CA VAL A 148 -4.92 12.24 7.66
C VAL A 148 -4.36 13.37 6.79
N HIS A 149 -3.11 13.73 7.00
CA HIS A 149 -2.39 14.69 6.17
C HIS A 149 -1.26 13.99 5.44
N VAL A 150 -1.24 14.15 4.11
CA VAL A 150 -0.22 13.58 3.23
C VAL A 150 0.49 14.72 2.52
N PHE A 151 1.80 14.68 2.51
CA PHE A 151 2.64 15.67 1.87
C PHE A 151 3.77 15.01 1.09
N PHE A 152 3.97 15.47 -0.15
CA PHE A 152 5.07 15.10 -1.01
C PHE A 152 5.90 16.32 -1.32
N LYS A 153 7.21 16.19 -1.25
CA LYS A 153 8.15 17.20 -1.70
C LYS A 153 9.21 16.56 -2.58
N VAL A 154 9.35 17.11 -3.77
CA VAL A 154 10.40 16.74 -4.72
C VAL A 154 11.40 17.88 -4.81
N ASP A 155 12.67 17.59 -4.55
CA ASP A 155 13.77 18.52 -4.65
C ASP A 155 14.94 17.83 -5.36
N ALA A 156 15.26 18.27 -6.57
CA ALA A 156 16.33 17.81 -7.49
C ALA A 156 16.57 16.27 -7.50
N HIS A 157 17.09 15.71 -6.43
CA HIS A 157 17.47 14.29 -6.30
C HIS A 157 16.83 13.61 -5.08
N ARG A 158 15.83 14.25 -4.47
CA ARG A 158 15.21 13.74 -3.25
C ARG A 158 13.70 13.84 -3.31
N LEU A 159 13.06 12.76 -2.91
CA LEU A 159 11.64 12.69 -2.67
C LEU A 159 11.39 12.50 -1.17
N ASP A 160 10.74 13.49 -0.57
CA ASP A 160 10.27 13.41 0.82
C ASP A 160 8.77 13.18 0.82
N PHE A 161 8.34 12.13 1.52
CA PHE A 161 6.96 11.80 1.80
C PHE A 161 6.72 11.91 3.29
N ARG A 162 5.65 12.59 3.68
CA ARG A 162 5.16 12.63 5.06
C ARG A 162 3.70 12.25 5.12
N CYS A 163 3.35 11.34 6.01
CA CYS A 163 1.99 10.97 6.34
C CYS A 163 1.78 11.12 7.84
N GLU A 164 0.76 11.89 8.22
CA GLU A 164 0.41 12.20 9.60
C GLU A 164 -1.06 11.88 9.82
N ASN A 165 -1.40 11.31 10.97
CA ASN A 165 -2.79 11.05 11.35
C ASN A 165 -3.06 11.35 12.81
N SER A 166 -4.33 11.71 13.10
CA SER A 166 -4.85 11.78 14.47
C SER A 166 -4.90 10.38 15.09
N LYS A 167 -4.77 10.33 16.41
CA LYS A 167 -5.01 9.10 17.20
C LYS A 167 -6.39 9.21 17.88
N PRO A 168 -7.12 8.09 18.02
CA PRO A 168 -8.37 8.09 18.77
C PRO A 168 -8.13 8.41 20.23
N ALA A 169 -9.06 9.18 20.83
CA ALA A 169 -8.96 9.61 22.24
C ALA A 169 -8.97 8.43 23.23
N VAL A 170 -9.65 7.34 22.88
CA VAL A 170 -9.62 6.10 23.64
C VAL A 170 -8.77 5.08 22.88
N ALA A 171 -7.67 4.67 23.49
CA ALA A 171 -6.82 3.62 22.93
C ALA A 171 -7.66 2.34 22.77
N VAL A 172 -8.14 2.08 21.57
CA VAL A 172 -8.73 0.78 21.24
C VAL A 172 -7.59 -0.23 21.42
N GLN A 173 -7.75 -1.17 22.35
CA GLN A 173 -6.84 -2.31 22.51
C GLN A 173 -6.90 -3.16 21.24
N GLN A 174 -6.35 -2.66 20.15
CA GLN A 174 -6.06 -3.48 18.99
C GLN A 174 -4.81 -4.27 19.34
N GLY A 175 -4.97 -5.58 19.50
CA GLY A 175 -3.86 -6.49 19.75
C GLY A 175 -2.68 -6.17 18.83
N LYS A 176 -1.45 -6.49 19.23
CA LYS A 176 -0.14 -6.24 18.60
C LYS A 176 0.03 -6.62 17.11
N VAL A 177 -1.01 -6.44 16.28
CA VAL A 177 -1.00 -6.76 14.83
C VAL A 177 -0.37 -5.64 13.97
N GLY A 178 -0.07 -4.47 14.56
CA GLY A 178 0.48 -3.31 13.82
C GLY A 178 1.93 -3.45 13.33
N GLY A 179 2.70 -4.42 13.82
CA GLY A 179 4.12 -4.55 13.48
C GLY A 179 4.42 -5.22 12.11
N ILE A 180 3.52 -6.05 11.60
CA ILE A 180 3.79 -6.87 10.39
C ILE A 180 3.80 -6.00 9.11
N GLY A 181 2.88 -5.04 9.00
CA GLY A 181 2.80 -4.18 7.82
C GLY A 181 4.04 -3.31 7.62
N LEU A 182 4.52 -2.67 8.69
CA LEU A 182 5.69 -1.79 8.64
C LEU A 182 7.00 -2.56 8.41
N ALA A 183 7.16 -3.74 9.01
CA ALA A 183 8.32 -4.60 8.76
C ALA A 183 8.39 -5.03 7.28
N ASN A 184 7.26 -5.34 6.66
CA ASN A 184 7.17 -5.66 5.24
C ASN A 184 7.53 -4.46 4.36
N ILE A 185 7.07 -3.26 4.72
CA ILE A 185 7.41 -2.01 4.01
C ILE A 185 8.91 -1.74 4.12
N GLN A 186 9.51 -1.84 5.30
CA GLN A 186 10.95 -1.65 5.49
C GLN A 186 11.76 -2.64 4.66
N ARG A 187 11.37 -3.92 4.66
CA ARG A 187 12.00 -4.93 3.82
C ARG A 187 11.90 -4.59 2.33
N ARG A 188 10.71 -4.15 1.88
CA ARG A 188 10.49 -3.72 0.50
C ARG A 188 11.36 -2.52 0.13
N LEU A 189 11.41 -1.49 0.97
CA LEU A 189 12.26 -0.31 0.78
C LEU A 189 13.75 -0.69 0.71
N GLY A 190 14.22 -1.57 1.58
CA GLY A 190 15.59 -2.06 1.57
C GLY A 190 15.97 -2.81 0.29
N LEU A 191 15.02 -3.50 -0.35
CA LEU A 191 15.23 -4.16 -1.63
C LEU A 191 15.19 -3.19 -2.83
N LEU A 192 14.31 -2.18 -2.79
CA LEU A 192 14.09 -1.24 -3.89
C LEU A 192 15.07 -0.07 -3.90
N TYR A 193 15.47 0.40 -2.72
CA TYR A 193 16.31 1.58 -2.52
C TYR A 193 17.43 1.29 -1.51
N PRO A 194 18.32 0.30 -1.77
CA PRO A 194 19.37 -0.09 -0.83
C PRO A 194 20.26 1.12 -0.52
N GLU A 195 20.34 1.50 0.77
CA GLU A 195 21.10 2.67 1.28
C GLU A 195 20.64 4.05 0.79
N HIS A 196 19.59 4.12 -0.07
CA HIS A 196 19.05 5.35 -0.64
C HIS A 196 17.72 5.80 -0.03
N TYR A 197 17.32 5.24 1.12
CA TYR A 197 16.12 5.70 1.82
C TYR A 197 16.37 5.91 3.31
N LYS A 198 15.58 6.79 3.90
CA LYS A 198 15.48 6.98 5.35
C LYS A 198 14.01 6.97 5.74
N LEU A 199 13.64 6.09 6.66
CA LEU A 199 12.30 5.96 7.20
C LEU A 199 12.32 6.32 8.68
N GLU A 200 11.58 7.35 9.06
CA GLU A 200 11.37 7.77 10.45
C GLU A 200 9.91 7.62 10.81
N GLN A 201 9.67 7.18 12.04
CA GLN A 201 8.35 7.08 12.64
C GLN A 201 8.40 7.77 13.97
N ARG A 202 7.40 8.58 14.25
CA ARG A 202 7.25 9.27 15.53
C ARG A 202 5.80 9.18 15.97
N GLU A 203 5.63 9.08 17.26
CA GLU A 203 4.34 8.97 17.90
C GLU A 203 4.36 9.83 19.16
N ASP A 204 3.31 10.62 19.34
CA ASP A 204 3.02 11.32 20.60
C ASP A 204 1.60 10.95 21.09
N GLU A 205 1.08 11.67 22.08
CA GLU A 205 -0.22 11.36 22.67
C GLU A 205 -1.36 11.41 21.65
N ASN A 206 -1.35 12.37 20.73
CA ASN A 206 -2.47 12.68 19.83
C ASN A 206 -2.17 12.40 18.35
N LEU A 207 -0.90 12.21 18.01
CA LEU A 207 -0.45 12.16 16.62
C LEU A 207 0.47 10.95 16.39
N TYR A 208 0.36 10.42 15.19
CA TYR A 208 1.33 9.49 14.64
C TYR A 208 1.76 10.00 13.27
N PHE A 209 3.04 9.96 12.98
CA PHE A 209 3.54 10.33 11.67
C PHE A 209 4.72 9.50 11.20
N VAL A 210 4.78 9.37 9.90
CA VAL A 210 5.83 8.69 9.15
C VAL A 210 6.46 9.68 8.20
N ILE A 211 7.79 9.67 8.13
CA ILE A 211 8.56 10.43 7.15
C ILE A 211 9.42 9.42 6.39
N LEU A 212 9.27 9.41 5.08
CA LEU A 212 10.10 8.62 4.18
C LEU A 212 10.83 9.57 3.23
N SER A 213 12.16 9.52 3.25
CA SER A 213 13.02 10.24 2.31
C SER A 213 13.69 9.24 1.39
N ILE A 214 13.64 9.47 0.09
CA ILE A 214 14.26 8.64 -0.94
C ILE A 214 15.20 9.52 -1.78
N THR A 215 16.42 9.06 -1.97
CA THR A 215 17.33 9.64 -2.98
C THR A 215 16.98 9.02 -4.34
N LEU A 216 16.69 9.90 -5.32
CA LEU A 216 16.21 9.54 -6.66
C LEU A 216 17.35 9.25 -7.63
#